data_f6d1d956cb154975f737f8702bb4127d
#
_entry.id   f6d1d956cb154975f737f8702bb4127d
#
_cell.length_a   1.000
_cell.length_b   1.000
_cell.length_c   1.000
_cell.angle_alpha   90.00
_cell.angle_beta   90.00
_cell.angle_gamma   90.00
#
_symmetry.space_group_name_H-M   'P 1'
#
loop_
_entity.id
_entity.type
_entity.pdbx_description
1 polymer ?
#
loop_
_entity_poly.entity_id
_entity_poly.type
_entity_poly.pdbx_seq_one_letter_code
_entity_poly.pdbx_strand_id
1 'polypeptide(L)'
;MPVPNGNRRLRAAFLPLCLTDEGLFRAMPTDDILRTLLMYFVLPVWLAAGFADYLCHRAAHIERTSGWKESVLHLLQFAEMALPILAALFLEINTGIILLMIVCLLLHQATAMWDVSYAAATREVKPIEQHVHSVLEMMPLTGLLMVIALHWQAFIALLGLSPATFRFALKPEPLPWLYVALMMGLTLLFEILPYIEELVRGLRYAGADHGRGGRAA
;
A
#
# COMPACT_ATOMS: atom_id res chain seq x y z
N MET A 1 -11.76 35.17 36.71
CA MET A 1 -11.15 35.12 35.37
C MET A 1 -10.24 33.92 35.35
N PRO A 2 -10.52 32.85 34.60
CA PRO A 2 -9.61 31.71 34.47
C PRO A 2 -8.63 31.97 33.30
N VAL A 3 -7.35 31.68 33.56
CA VAL A 3 -6.21 31.77 32.65
C VAL A 3 -6.34 30.69 31.56
N PRO A 4 -6.15 30.98 30.27
CA PRO A 4 -6.21 29.97 29.21
C PRO A 4 -4.95 29.09 29.22
N ASN A 5 -5.17 27.79 29.32
CA ASN A 5 -4.16 26.73 29.34
C ASN A 5 -3.67 26.42 27.91
N GLY A 6 -2.66 27.16 27.47
CA GLY A 6 -2.10 27.10 26.11
C GLY A 6 -0.84 26.27 26.03
N ASN A 7 -0.84 24.95 26.29
CA ASN A 7 0.35 24.14 26.06
C ASN A 7 0.06 22.63 25.92
N ARG A 8 -0.96 22.25 25.14
CA ARG A 8 -1.21 20.81 24.82
C ARG A 8 -0.84 20.39 23.39
N ARG A 9 -0.25 21.25 22.56
CA ARG A 9 -0.16 21.00 21.12
C ARG A 9 1.15 20.45 20.58
N LEU A 10 2.16 20.12 21.39
CA LEU A 10 3.46 19.68 20.87
C LEU A 10 3.98 18.32 21.41
N ARG A 11 3.12 17.47 21.96
CA ARG A 11 3.58 16.20 22.58
C ARG A 11 3.24 14.92 21.82
N ALA A 12 2.73 14.98 20.60
CA ALA A 12 2.29 13.78 19.87
C ALA A 12 3.24 13.27 18.78
N ALA A 13 4.46 13.76 18.68
CA ALA A 13 5.33 13.44 17.54
C ALA A 13 6.54 12.53 17.84
N PHE A 14 6.84 12.27 19.10
CA PHE A 14 7.89 11.29 19.47
C PHE A 14 7.47 10.60 20.76
N LEU A 15 7.45 9.27 20.75
CA LEU A 15 7.34 8.47 21.98
C LEU A 15 8.53 8.81 22.88
N PRO A 16 8.36 9.58 23.96
CA PRO A 16 9.31 9.47 25.04
C PRO A 16 8.87 8.27 25.88
N LEU A 17 9.74 7.28 26.02
CA LEU A 17 9.71 6.38 27.16
C LEU A 17 9.82 7.27 28.42
N CYS A 18 8.72 7.84 28.85
CA CYS A 18 8.63 8.49 30.16
C CYS A 18 8.57 7.42 31.22
N LEU A 19 9.73 7.04 31.73
CA LEU A 19 9.88 6.38 33.03
C LEU A 19 9.45 7.39 34.10
N THR A 20 8.19 7.43 34.46
CA THR A 20 7.72 8.06 35.69
C THR A 20 7.42 6.94 36.67
N ASP A 21 7.85 7.13 37.91
CA ASP A 21 7.94 6.18 39.04
C ASP A 21 6.59 5.62 39.54
N GLU A 22 5.47 5.92 38.86
CA GLU A 22 4.15 5.36 39.15
C GLU A 22 3.57 4.73 37.89
N GLY A 23 3.80 3.44 37.67
CA GLY A 23 3.12 2.61 36.69
C GLY A 23 3.94 2.31 35.43
N LEU A 24 4.75 1.29 35.52
CA LEU A 24 5.72 0.85 34.51
C LEU A 24 5.09 0.38 33.18
N PHE A 25 3.77 0.35 33.02
CA PHE A 25 3.04 0.09 31.77
C PHE A 25 1.65 0.75 31.82
N ARG A 26 1.54 2.01 31.49
CA ARG A 26 0.24 2.54 31.09
C ARG A 26 -0.09 1.88 29.74
N ALA A 27 -1.09 1.00 29.72
CA ALA A 27 -1.57 0.35 28.50
C ALA A 27 -1.86 1.44 27.44
N MET A 28 -1.23 1.34 26.26
CA MET A 28 -1.56 2.22 25.14
C MET A 28 -3.02 1.98 24.72
N PRO A 29 -3.79 3.03 24.38
CA PRO A 29 -5.11 2.87 23.78
C PRO A 29 -5.02 1.96 22.54
N THR A 30 -6.01 1.11 22.33
CA THR A 30 -6.04 0.18 21.19
C THR A 30 -5.89 0.90 19.85
N ASP A 31 -6.48 2.08 19.71
CA ASP A 31 -6.38 2.91 18.51
C ASP A 31 -4.93 3.34 18.21
N ASP A 32 -4.17 3.71 19.24
CA ASP A 32 -2.77 4.09 19.08
C ASP A 32 -1.89 2.89 18.70
N ILE A 33 -2.20 1.70 19.23
CA ILE A 33 -1.53 0.46 18.84
C ILE A 33 -1.82 0.15 17.37
N LEU A 34 -3.09 0.18 16.95
CA LEU A 34 -3.49 -0.09 15.57
C LEU A 34 -2.85 0.91 14.59
N ARG A 35 -2.85 2.20 14.91
CA ARG A 35 -2.19 3.24 14.10
C ARG A 35 -0.69 2.99 14.00
N THR A 36 -0.03 2.65 15.10
CA THR A 36 1.40 2.37 15.14
C THR A 36 1.74 1.14 14.28
N LEU A 37 0.99 0.05 14.42
CA LEU A 37 1.17 -1.15 13.61
C LEU A 37 0.94 -0.88 12.13
N LEU A 38 -0.12 -0.14 11.77
CA LEU A 38 -0.41 0.21 10.39
C LEU A 38 0.72 1.04 9.76
N MET A 39 1.20 2.06 10.47
CA MET A 39 2.20 3.01 9.97
C MET A 39 3.62 2.43 9.94
N TYR A 40 4.01 1.68 10.97
CA TYR A 40 5.41 1.30 11.19
C TYR A 40 5.68 -0.20 10.98
N PHE A 41 4.65 -0.99 10.72
CA PHE A 41 4.79 -2.40 10.39
C PHE A 41 4.13 -2.76 9.07
N VAL A 42 2.80 -2.59 8.93
CA VAL A 42 2.06 -3.02 7.73
C VAL A 42 2.57 -2.32 6.48
N LEU A 43 2.62 -0.98 6.47
CA LEU A 43 3.08 -0.23 5.30
C LEU A 43 4.55 -0.50 4.94
N PRO A 44 5.53 -0.50 5.87
CA PRO A 44 6.91 -0.85 5.56
C PRO A 44 7.10 -2.29 5.09
N VAL A 45 6.40 -3.27 5.68
CA VAL A 45 6.47 -4.67 5.24
C VAL A 45 5.89 -4.83 3.84
N TRP A 46 4.78 -4.16 3.55
CA TRP A 46 4.18 -4.17 2.22
C TRP A 46 5.11 -3.57 1.17
N LEU A 47 5.71 -2.40 1.45
CA LEU A 47 6.72 -1.78 0.58
C LEU A 47 7.94 -2.70 0.36
N ALA A 48 8.44 -3.35 1.42
CA ALA A 48 9.54 -4.30 1.29
C ALA A 48 9.17 -5.52 0.44
N ALA A 49 7.92 -6.00 0.54
CA ALA A 49 7.43 -7.12 -0.28
C ALA A 49 7.33 -6.74 -1.77
N GLY A 50 6.84 -5.52 -2.10
CA GLY A 50 6.79 -5.06 -3.48
C GLY A 50 8.17 -4.96 -4.11
N PHE A 51 9.15 -4.41 -3.37
CA PHE A 51 10.52 -4.41 -3.86
C PHE A 51 11.11 -5.81 -4.00
N ALA A 52 10.80 -6.75 -3.08
CA ALA A 52 11.23 -8.14 -3.19
C ALA A 52 10.62 -8.83 -4.43
N ASP A 53 9.38 -8.52 -4.77
CA ASP A 53 8.71 -8.99 -5.96
C ASP A 53 9.42 -8.53 -7.24
N TYR A 54 9.71 -7.25 -7.36
CA TYR A 54 10.55 -6.73 -8.45
C TYR A 54 11.89 -7.46 -8.56
N LEU A 55 12.55 -7.80 -7.43
CA LEU A 55 13.80 -8.58 -7.47
C LEU A 55 13.59 -10.02 -7.96
N CYS A 56 12.46 -10.65 -7.62
CA CYS A 56 12.08 -11.97 -8.14
C CYS A 56 11.88 -11.91 -9.66
N HIS A 57 11.16 -10.92 -10.17
CA HIS A 57 10.93 -10.70 -11.61
C HIS A 57 12.24 -10.46 -12.36
N ARG A 58 13.12 -9.68 -11.76
CA ARG A 58 14.46 -9.44 -12.33
C ARG A 58 15.30 -10.69 -12.41
N ALA A 59 15.25 -11.55 -11.36
CA ALA A 59 15.94 -12.84 -11.33
C ALA A 59 15.32 -13.89 -12.27
N ALA A 60 14.00 -13.78 -12.53
CA ALA A 60 13.28 -14.64 -13.47
C ALA A 60 13.40 -14.19 -14.94
N HIS A 61 14.02 -13.03 -15.20
CA HIS A 61 14.15 -12.44 -16.54
C HIS A 61 12.81 -12.33 -17.27
N ILE A 62 11.79 -11.77 -16.60
CA ILE A 62 10.41 -11.71 -17.13
C ILE A 62 10.34 -11.01 -18.50
N GLU A 63 11.26 -10.09 -18.82
CA GLU A 63 11.34 -9.45 -20.13
C GLU A 63 11.50 -10.43 -21.31
N ARG A 64 11.99 -11.67 -21.02
CA ARG A 64 12.22 -12.73 -22.02
C ARG A 64 11.12 -13.79 -22.05
N THR A 65 10.27 -13.83 -21.04
CA THR A 65 9.23 -14.87 -20.85
C THR A 65 7.83 -14.28 -21.00
N SER A 66 7.27 -13.73 -19.94
CA SER A 66 5.95 -13.08 -19.92
C SER A 66 5.95 -11.70 -20.59
N GLY A 67 7.10 -11.02 -20.58
CA GLY A 67 7.32 -9.74 -21.26
C GLY A 67 6.65 -8.55 -20.59
N TRP A 68 6.57 -7.44 -21.33
CA TRP A 68 6.03 -6.16 -20.84
C TRP A 68 4.57 -6.21 -20.36
N LYS A 69 3.80 -7.23 -20.75
CA LYS A 69 2.39 -7.36 -20.35
C LYS A 69 2.24 -7.64 -18.86
N GLU A 70 3.11 -8.49 -18.29
CA GLU A 70 3.16 -8.72 -16.83
C GLU A 70 3.52 -7.42 -16.11
N SER A 71 4.52 -6.67 -16.59
CA SER A 71 4.86 -5.37 -16.01
C SER A 71 3.71 -4.35 -16.03
N VAL A 72 2.83 -4.39 -17.03
CA VAL A 72 1.63 -3.55 -17.07
C VAL A 72 0.64 -3.95 -15.98
N LEU A 73 0.48 -5.27 -15.72
CA LEU A 73 -0.39 -5.75 -14.65
C LEU A 73 0.13 -5.30 -13.27
N HIS A 74 1.46 -5.33 -13.05
CA HIS A 74 2.04 -4.81 -11.80
C HIS A 74 1.79 -3.30 -11.61
N LEU A 75 1.95 -2.49 -12.67
CA LEU A 75 1.64 -1.07 -12.61
C LEU A 75 0.15 -0.80 -12.37
N LEU A 76 -0.74 -1.63 -12.91
CA LEU A 76 -2.17 -1.53 -12.65
C LEU A 76 -2.48 -1.85 -11.18
N GLN A 77 -1.95 -2.96 -10.64
CA GLN A 77 -2.06 -3.32 -9.23
C GLN A 77 -1.53 -2.22 -8.30
N PHE A 78 -0.38 -1.63 -8.67
CA PHE A 78 0.17 -0.49 -7.95
C PHE A 78 -0.78 0.71 -7.96
N ALA A 79 -1.35 1.08 -9.12
CA ALA A 79 -2.28 2.20 -9.22
C ALA A 79 -3.56 1.97 -8.41
N GLU A 80 -4.10 0.74 -8.42
CA GLU A 80 -5.27 0.34 -7.64
C GLU A 80 -5.05 0.52 -6.13
N MET A 81 -3.84 0.24 -5.64
CA MET A 81 -3.49 0.38 -4.22
C MET A 81 -2.99 1.78 -3.86
N ALA A 82 -2.38 2.51 -4.79
CA ALA A 82 -1.96 3.89 -4.55
C ALA A 82 -3.15 4.80 -4.21
N LEU A 83 -4.30 4.61 -4.88
CA LEU A 83 -5.49 5.42 -4.66
C LEU A 83 -6.01 5.35 -3.21
N PRO A 84 -6.30 4.17 -2.62
CA PRO A 84 -6.75 4.07 -1.24
C PRO A 84 -5.67 4.47 -0.22
N ILE A 85 -4.38 4.22 -0.51
CA ILE A 85 -3.28 4.66 0.37
C ILE A 85 -3.19 6.18 0.41
N LEU A 86 -3.24 6.87 -0.74
CA LEU A 86 -3.26 8.32 -0.80
C LEU A 86 -4.49 8.89 -0.08
N ALA A 87 -5.67 8.29 -0.28
CA ALA A 87 -6.86 8.65 0.47
C ALA A 87 -6.65 8.49 1.99
N ALA A 88 -6.04 7.37 2.43
CA ALA A 88 -5.75 7.15 3.84
C ALA A 88 -4.73 8.13 4.41
N LEU A 89 -3.75 8.57 3.64
CA LEU A 89 -2.72 9.51 4.09
C LEU A 89 -3.27 10.94 4.23
N PHE A 90 -4.12 11.39 3.30
CA PHE A 90 -4.49 12.80 3.18
C PHE A 90 -5.94 13.11 3.53
N LEU A 91 -6.88 12.17 3.33
CA LEU A 91 -8.30 12.43 3.50
C LEU A 91 -8.83 11.95 4.85
N GLU A 92 -9.89 12.60 5.31
CA GLU A 92 -10.70 12.17 6.46
C GLU A 92 -11.39 10.84 6.13
N ILE A 93 -11.14 9.81 6.93
CA ILE A 93 -11.74 8.50 6.72
C ILE A 93 -13.21 8.54 7.10
N ASN A 94 -14.08 8.34 6.13
CA ASN A 94 -15.53 8.30 6.26
C ASN A 94 -16.10 7.12 5.45
N THR A 95 -17.40 6.96 5.42
CA THR A 95 -18.11 5.87 4.72
C THR A 95 -17.69 5.76 3.26
N GLY A 96 -17.60 6.90 2.54
CA GLY A 96 -17.19 6.92 1.13
C GLY A 96 -15.73 6.48 0.91
N ILE A 97 -14.83 6.85 1.81
CA ILE A 97 -13.41 6.43 1.71
C ILE A 97 -13.27 4.94 2.03
N ILE A 98 -14.00 4.40 3.01
CA ILE A 98 -13.99 2.94 3.27
C ILE A 98 -14.56 2.17 2.08
N LEU A 99 -15.65 2.66 1.47
CA LEU A 99 -16.17 2.05 0.24
C LEU A 99 -15.14 2.06 -0.89
N LEU A 100 -14.46 3.19 -1.10
CA LEU A 100 -13.37 3.30 -2.08
C LEU A 100 -12.27 2.25 -1.81
N MET A 101 -11.84 2.11 -0.56
CA MET A 101 -10.82 1.12 -0.17
C MET A 101 -11.26 -0.31 -0.46
N ILE A 102 -12.53 -0.66 -0.15
CA ILE A 102 -13.09 -1.98 -0.43
C ILE A 102 -13.12 -2.24 -1.94
N VAL A 103 -13.61 -1.28 -2.74
CA VAL A 103 -13.67 -1.41 -4.20
C VAL A 103 -12.27 -1.58 -4.79
N CYS A 104 -11.32 -0.75 -4.38
CA CYS A 104 -9.92 -0.86 -4.85
C CYS A 104 -9.30 -2.21 -4.46
N LEU A 105 -9.56 -2.72 -3.25
CA LEU A 105 -9.08 -4.04 -2.83
C LEU A 105 -9.68 -5.16 -3.72
N LEU A 106 -10.97 -5.11 -4.02
CA LEU A 106 -11.60 -6.13 -4.88
C LEU A 106 -11.06 -6.09 -6.31
N LEU A 107 -10.83 -4.91 -6.86
CA LEU A 107 -10.20 -4.74 -8.17
C LEU A 107 -8.76 -5.28 -8.14
N HIS A 108 -7.99 -4.92 -7.12
CA HIS A 108 -6.63 -5.42 -6.94
C HIS A 108 -6.57 -6.95 -6.86
N GLN A 109 -7.46 -7.58 -6.12
CA GLN A 109 -7.52 -9.04 -6.06
C GLN A 109 -7.85 -9.69 -7.41
N ALA A 110 -8.75 -9.07 -8.19
CA ALA A 110 -9.05 -9.54 -9.53
C ALA A 110 -7.84 -9.40 -10.48
N THR A 111 -7.13 -8.27 -10.41
CA THR A 111 -5.92 -8.02 -11.21
C THR A 111 -4.78 -8.93 -10.78
N ALA A 112 -4.58 -9.15 -9.47
CA ALA A 112 -3.57 -10.08 -8.95
C ALA A 112 -3.84 -11.53 -9.40
N MET A 113 -5.09 -11.97 -9.37
CA MET A 113 -5.46 -13.29 -9.89
C MET A 113 -5.18 -13.42 -11.40
N TRP A 114 -5.44 -12.35 -12.17
CA TRP A 114 -5.11 -12.31 -13.59
C TRP A 114 -3.59 -12.37 -13.80
N ASP A 115 -2.83 -11.61 -13.06
CA ASP A 115 -1.37 -11.55 -13.12
C ASP A 115 -0.74 -12.92 -12.84
N VAL A 116 -1.07 -13.54 -11.71
CA VAL A 116 -0.57 -14.88 -11.34
C VAL A 116 -0.95 -15.92 -12.41
N SER A 117 -2.18 -15.85 -12.95
CA SER A 117 -2.63 -16.77 -14.01
C SER A 117 -1.83 -16.57 -15.31
N TYR A 118 -1.53 -15.31 -15.65
CA TYR A 118 -0.73 -14.97 -16.82
C TYR A 118 0.73 -15.40 -16.65
N ALA A 119 1.34 -15.10 -15.49
CA ALA A 119 2.70 -15.50 -15.18
C ALA A 119 2.88 -17.02 -15.20
N ALA A 120 1.99 -17.78 -14.53
CA ALA A 120 2.03 -19.24 -14.48
C ALA A 120 1.84 -19.92 -15.85
N ALA A 121 1.15 -19.26 -16.78
CA ALA A 121 0.99 -19.77 -18.16
C ALA A 121 2.21 -19.50 -19.05
N THR A 122 3.09 -18.54 -18.68
CA THR A 122 4.20 -18.07 -19.52
C THR A 122 5.56 -18.44 -18.99
N ARG A 123 5.70 -18.67 -17.69
CA ARG A 123 6.96 -18.99 -17.00
C ARG A 123 6.74 -19.83 -15.74
N GLU A 124 7.81 -20.35 -15.19
CA GLU A 124 7.81 -20.95 -13.85
C GLU A 124 7.86 -19.86 -12.77
N VAL A 125 6.88 -19.85 -11.87
CA VAL A 125 6.86 -18.99 -10.68
C VAL A 125 7.50 -19.72 -9.51
N LYS A 126 8.64 -19.24 -9.03
CA LYS A 126 9.42 -19.88 -7.98
C LYS A 126 8.74 -19.81 -6.61
N PRO A 127 8.99 -20.76 -5.68
CA PRO A 127 8.37 -20.75 -4.35
C PRO A 127 8.58 -19.45 -3.56
N ILE A 128 9.76 -18.82 -3.68
CA ILE A 128 10.04 -17.55 -3.01
C ILE A 128 9.14 -16.42 -3.53
N GLU A 129 8.90 -16.36 -4.83
CA GLU A 129 8.02 -15.39 -5.47
C GLU A 129 6.56 -15.62 -5.04
N GLN A 130 6.11 -16.88 -4.94
CA GLN A 130 4.78 -17.22 -4.41
C GLN A 130 4.60 -16.75 -2.97
N HIS A 131 5.65 -16.85 -2.13
CA HIS A 131 5.64 -16.33 -0.77
C HIS A 131 5.52 -14.81 -0.73
N VAL A 132 6.28 -14.13 -1.58
CA VAL A 132 6.22 -12.66 -1.71
C VAL A 132 4.82 -12.22 -2.15
N HIS A 133 4.24 -12.87 -3.18
CA HIS A 133 2.85 -12.62 -3.62
C HIS A 133 1.84 -12.81 -2.48
N SER A 134 1.99 -13.86 -1.67
CA SER A 134 1.10 -14.08 -0.52
C SER A 134 1.16 -12.92 0.49
N VAL A 135 2.33 -12.33 0.73
CA VAL A 135 2.47 -11.13 1.56
C VAL A 135 1.81 -9.94 0.88
N LEU A 136 2.04 -9.73 -0.41
CA LEU A 136 1.44 -8.63 -1.17
C LEU A 136 -0.08 -8.68 -1.19
N GLU A 137 -0.69 -9.86 -1.24
CA GLU A 137 -2.15 -10.05 -1.18
C GLU A 137 -2.71 -9.81 0.22
N MET A 138 -1.99 -10.25 1.27
CA MET A 138 -2.46 -10.15 2.65
C MET A 138 -2.32 -8.75 3.26
N MET A 139 -1.32 -7.96 2.86
CA MET A 139 -1.07 -6.65 3.44
C MET A 139 -2.19 -5.64 3.17
N PRO A 140 -2.74 -5.50 1.94
CA PRO A 140 -3.88 -4.61 1.68
C PRO A 140 -5.12 -4.98 2.50
N LEU A 141 -5.44 -6.26 2.61
CA LEU A 141 -6.56 -6.73 3.42
C LEU A 141 -6.33 -6.42 4.90
N THR A 142 -5.13 -6.70 5.42
CA THR A 142 -4.76 -6.38 6.81
C THR A 142 -4.88 -4.89 7.08
N GLY A 143 -4.36 -4.05 6.19
CA GLY A 143 -4.46 -2.59 6.29
C GLY A 143 -5.92 -2.11 6.29
N LEU A 144 -6.75 -2.63 5.39
CA LEU A 144 -8.18 -2.30 5.35
C LEU A 144 -8.90 -2.69 6.64
N LEU A 145 -8.66 -3.91 7.15
CA LEU A 145 -9.29 -4.37 8.40
C LEU A 145 -8.90 -3.48 9.59
N MET A 146 -7.64 -3.04 9.66
CA MET A 146 -7.19 -2.11 10.71
C MET A 146 -7.83 -0.73 10.57
N VAL A 147 -7.96 -0.21 9.33
CA VAL A 147 -8.67 1.06 9.07
C VAL A 147 -10.15 0.93 9.44
N ILE A 148 -10.81 -0.18 9.11
CA ILE A 148 -12.19 -0.46 9.51
C ILE A 148 -12.32 -0.48 11.03
N ALA A 149 -11.41 -1.15 11.74
CA ALA A 149 -11.42 -1.21 13.20
C ALA A 149 -11.28 0.20 13.82
N LEU A 150 -10.40 1.04 13.27
CA LEU A 150 -10.21 2.43 13.70
C LEU A 150 -11.40 3.35 13.39
N HIS A 151 -12.17 3.02 12.34
CA HIS A 151 -13.27 3.86 11.84
C HIS A 151 -14.59 3.05 11.77
N TRP A 152 -14.86 2.26 12.81
CA TRP A 152 -15.97 1.31 12.87
C TRP A 152 -17.32 1.93 12.54
N GLN A 153 -17.62 3.15 13.04
CA GLN A 153 -18.87 3.85 12.77
C GLN A 153 -19.05 4.17 11.28
N ALA A 154 -17.96 4.52 10.58
CA ALA A 154 -18.00 4.78 9.15
C ALA A 154 -18.21 3.48 8.34
N PHE A 155 -17.69 2.35 8.83
CA PHE A 155 -17.93 1.04 8.22
C PHE A 155 -19.36 0.55 8.40
N ILE A 156 -19.92 0.58 9.62
CA ILE A 156 -21.32 0.14 9.84
C ILE A 156 -22.35 1.04 9.14
N ALA A 157 -21.97 2.29 8.79
CA ALA A 157 -22.78 3.16 7.96
C ALA A 157 -22.98 2.63 6.52
N LEU A 158 -22.03 1.85 5.98
CA LEU A 158 -22.22 1.13 4.71
C LEU A 158 -23.31 0.06 4.79
N LEU A 159 -23.54 -0.48 5.99
CA LEU A 159 -24.57 -1.49 6.25
C LEU A 159 -25.92 -0.85 6.61
N GLY A 160 -26.03 0.48 6.55
CA GLY A 160 -27.25 1.22 6.90
C GLY A 160 -27.51 1.29 8.42
N LEU A 161 -26.52 0.97 9.26
CA LEU A 161 -26.66 0.90 10.72
C LEU A 161 -26.27 2.22 11.41
N SER A 162 -25.74 3.20 10.68
CA SER A 162 -25.46 4.56 11.16
C SER A 162 -25.53 5.56 10.00
N PRO A 163 -25.59 6.89 10.26
CA PRO A 163 -25.60 7.90 9.19
C PRO A 163 -24.34 7.82 8.33
N ALA A 164 -24.54 7.68 7.02
CA ALA A 164 -23.45 7.59 6.05
C ALA A 164 -22.94 8.97 5.65
N THR A 165 -21.63 9.10 5.47
CA THR A 165 -20.98 10.34 4.99
C THR A 165 -20.14 10.01 3.76
N PHE A 166 -20.38 10.74 2.66
CA PHE A 166 -19.67 10.61 1.40
C PHE A 166 -19.09 11.96 1.01
N ARG A 167 -17.88 12.26 1.50
CA ARG A 167 -17.19 13.51 1.16
C ARG A 167 -15.69 13.29 1.01
N PHE A 168 -15.07 14.08 0.14
CA PHE A 168 -13.63 14.16 0.00
C PHE A 168 -13.16 15.42 0.74
N ALA A 169 -12.67 15.25 1.97
CA ALA A 169 -12.15 16.33 2.80
C ALA A 169 -10.77 15.96 3.30
N LEU A 170 -9.86 16.93 3.33
CA LEU A 170 -8.54 16.74 3.94
C LEU A 170 -8.70 16.48 5.45
N LYS A 171 -7.79 15.69 6.00
CA LYS A 171 -7.74 15.44 7.44
C LYS A 171 -7.61 16.75 8.21
N PRO A 172 -8.43 16.97 9.24
CA PRO A 172 -8.29 18.14 10.11
C PRO A 172 -6.97 18.09 10.90
N GLU A 173 -6.51 16.91 11.22
CA GLU A 173 -5.21 16.65 11.84
C GLU A 173 -4.37 15.81 10.88
N PRO A 174 -3.52 16.45 10.04
CA PRO A 174 -2.69 15.74 9.08
C PRO A 174 -1.63 14.88 9.78
N LEU A 175 -1.22 13.80 9.12
CA LEU A 175 -0.11 12.98 9.57
C LEU A 175 1.20 13.81 9.61
N PRO A 176 2.19 13.43 10.43
CA PRO A 176 3.48 14.11 10.47
C PRO A 176 4.09 14.19 9.06
N TRP A 177 4.38 15.40 8.58
CA TRP A 177 4.85 15.63 7.22
C TRP A 177 6.11 14.84 6.86
N LEU A 178 7.02 14.66 7.84
CA LEU A 178 8.25 13.91 7.65
C LEU A 178 7.95 12.41 7.39
N TYR A 179 6.97 11.84 8.08
CA TYR A 179 6.53 10.47 7.85
C TYR A 179 5.95 10.31 6.44
N VAL A 180 5.06 11.23 6.05
CA VAL A 180 4.44 11.21 4.70
C VAL A 180 5.51 11.37 3.63
N ALA A 181 6.43 12.33 3.77
CA ALA A 181 7.52 12.55 2.82
C ALA A 181 8.45 11.33 2.72
N LEU A 182 8.77 10.69 3.86
CA LEU A 182 9.58 9.47 3.88
C LEU A 182 8.86 8.32 3.16
N MET A 183 7.58 8.06 3.47
CA MET A 183 6.80 7.00 2.82
C MET A 183 6.68 7.23 1.31
N MET A 184 6.36 8.45 0.89
CA MET A 184 6.29 8.80 -0.53
C MET A 184 7.65 8.65 -1.24
N GLY A 185 8.73 9.07 -0.59
CA GLY A 185 10.10 8.91 -1.11
C GLY A 185 10.51 7.45 -1.25
N LEU A 186 10.24 6.62 -0.24
CA LEU A 186 10.51 5.19 -0.29
C LEU A 186 9.65 4.48 -1.35
N THR A 187 8.37 4.84 -1.47
CA THR A 187 7.48 4.32 -2.52
C THR A 187 7.99 4.69 -3.92
N LEU A 188 8.42 5.93 -4.11
CA LEU A 188 9.01 6.35 -5.39
C LEU A 188 10.27 5.53 -5.72
N LEU A 189 11.17 5.36 -4.73
CA LEU A 189 12.47 4.73 -4.93
C LEU A 189 12.39 3.20 -5.09
N PHE A 190 11.54 2.54 -4.30
CA PHE A 190 11.51 1.07 -4.19
C PHE A 190 10.34 0.42 -4.93
N GLU A 191 9.31 1.21 -5.34
CA GLU A 191 8.17 0.69 -6.10
C GLU A 191 8.10 1.34 -7.49
N ILE A 192 7.87 2.65 -7.56
CA ILE A 192 7.55 3.31 -8.82
C ILE A 192 8.72 3.18 -9.81
N LEU A 193 9.93 3.54 -9.42
CA LEU A 193 11.09 3.50 -10.29
C LEU A 193 11.46 2.07 -10.74
N PRO A 194 11.49 1.05 -9.86
CA PRO A 194 11.72 -0.33 -10.25
C PRO A 194 10.69 -0.89 -11.24
N TYR A 195 9.39 -0.68 -11.01
CA TYR A 195 8.36 -1.19 -11.92
C TYR A 195 8.32 -0.43 -13.27
N ILE A 196 8.67 0.86 -13.29
CA ILE A 196 8.88 1.59 -14.56
C ILE A 196 10.10 1.02 -15.29
N GLU A 197 11.21 0.73 -14.61
CA GLU A 197 12.39 0.10 -15.21
C GLU A 197 12.03 -1.25 -15.81
N GLU A 198 11.27 -2.07 -15.08
CA GLU A 198 10.80 -3.37 -15.53
C GLU A 198 9.99 -3.27 -16.83
N LEU A 199 9.01 -2.36 -16.87
CA LEU A 199 8.22 -2.12 -18.07
C LEU A 199 9.09 -1.67 -19.25
N VAL A 200 9.99 -0.71 -19.04
CA VAL A 200 10.90 -0.20 -20.09
C VAL A 200 11.81 -1.32 -20.60
N ARG A 201 12.31 -2.17 -19.72
CA ARG A 201 13.14 -3.33 -20.06
C ARG A 201 12.36 -4.33 -20.92
N GLY A 202 11.12 -4.65 -20.54
CA GLY A 202 10.22 -5.51 -21.31
C GLY A 202 9.89 -4.97 -22.69
N LEU A 203 9.58 -3.67 -22.80
CA LEU A 203 9.29 -3.02 -24.08
C LEU A 203 10.51 -2.98 -25.00
N ARG A 204 11.71 -2.69 -24.48
CA ARG A 204 12.97 -2.70 -25.25
C ARG A 204 13.27 -4.10 -25.80
N TYR A 205 13.05 -5.14 -24.99
CA TYR A 205 13.25 -6.52 -25.41
C TYR A 205 12.30 -6.89 -26.56
N ALA A 206 11.02 -6.60 -26.44
CA ALA A 206 10.02 -6.83 -27.48
C ALA A 206 10.34 -6.11 -28.80
N GLY A 207 10.78 -4.85 -28.73
CA GLY A 207 11.18 -4.07 -29.91
C GLY A 207 12.40 -4.65 -30.62
N ALA A 208 13.39 -5.17 -29.87
CA ALA A 208 14.58 -5.80 -30.44
C ALA A 208 14.28 -7.12 -31.16
N ASP A 209 13.32 -7.89 -30.66
CA ASP A 209 12.91 -9.17 -31.23
C ASP A 209 12.17 -8.97 -32.56
N HIS A 210 11.26 -8.01 -32.64
CA HIS A 210 10.59 -7.64 -33.91
C HIS A 210 11.58 -7.14 -34.98
N GLY A 211 12.64 -6.43 -34.61
CA GLY A 211 13.67 -5.96 -35.53
C GLY A 211 14.56 -7.08 -36.09
N ARG A 212 14.69 -8.22 -35.39
CA ARG A 212 15.44 -9.39 -35.85
C ARG A 212 14.62 -10.26 -36.79
N GLY A 213 13.33 -10.48 -36.49
CA GLY A 213 12.41 -11.26 -37.33
C GLY A 213 12.18 -10.61 -38.71
N GLY A 214 12.13 -9.28 -38.82
CA GLY A 214 11.98 -8.56 -40.09
C GLY A 214 13.23 -8.51 -40.99
N ARG A 215 14.40 -8.94 -40.53
CA ARG A 215 15.64 -9.05 -41.31
C ARG A 215 15.91 -10.42 -41.86
N ALA A 216 15.12 -11.43 -41.46
CA ALA A 216 15.25 -12.83 -41.88
C ALA A 216 14.21 -13.25 -42.95
N ALA A 217 13.31 -12.37 -43.32
CA ALA A 217 12.34 -12.50 -44.43
C ALA A 217 12.74 -11.63 -45.63
#